data_0d4c844c73d8c9e399cc1df94a2b8151
#
_entry.id   0d4c844c73d8c9e399cc1df94a2b8151
#
_cell.length_a   1.000
_cell.length_b   1.000
_cell.length_c   1.000
_cell.angle_alpha   90.00
_cell.angle_beta   90.00
_cell.angle_gamma   90.00
#
_symmetry.space_group_name_H-M   'P 1'
#
loop_
_entity.id
_entity.type
_entity.pdbx_description
1 polymer ?
#
loop_
_entity_poly.entity_id
_entity_poly.type
_entity_poly.pdbx_seq_one_letter_code
_entity_poly.pdbx_strand_id
1 'polypeptide(L)'
;MSNQVNIRVSSDDRILLNDMGISQAIDTLTYVSGKLVEQKFYEIPFADYVPTVFGEGAFSDEMIYYTNFADSEGFDTGIISNGGRSASLEEVDTHYEKISVTPFFWGKQTTYSVIELQQAMKVKNLPSLIERREKVRYKEWQLGLQKTAFLGANGSTGLLNNAGITVNTTILTDFIKNLTTSNLNTFAGALIGTYLNATNGIIFPDTLVIPQGDFAGLGNATDATYPIKTRLAFLQEAFALATHNPNFKILPCFYCDKANFNGTNNRYVLYNRSEEHMIYNINVDYTVTQFASTNNFNFASAGYGQVTPLALLRPSTVFYFGHNQ
;
A
#
# COMPACT_ATOMS: atom_id res chain seq x y z
N MET A 1 -29.38 2.63 -51.76
CA MET A 1 -28.87 1.58 -50.83
C MET A 1 -28.39 2.28 -49.60
N SER A 2 -29.10 2.10 -48.49
CA SER A 2 -28.76 2.71 -47.21
C SER A 2 -27.58 1.95 -46.61
N ASN A 3 -26.40 2.58 -46.55
CA ASN A 3 -25.29 2.03 -45.76
C ASN A 3 -25.65 2.16 -44.27
N GLN A 4 -26.15 1.09 -43.69
CA GLN A 4 -26.23 1.01 -42.24
C GLN A 4 -24.82 0.86 -41.66
N VAL A 5 -24.36 1.90 -41.01
CA VAL A 5 -23.11 1.86 -40.25
C VAL A 5 -23.41 1.20 -38.90
N ASN A 6 -23.01 -0.04 -38.75
CA ASN A 6 -23.10 -0.74 -37.48
C ASN A 6 -21.98 -0.25 -36.53
N ILE A 7 -22.37 0.63 -35.62
CA ILE A 7 -21.49 1.04 -34.51
C ILE A 7 -21.53 -0.09 -33.46
N ARG A 8 -20.48 -0.86 -33.36
CA ARG A 8 -20.32 -1.83 -32.29
C ARG A 8 -19.57 -1.16 -31.13
N VAL A 9 -20.28 -1.00 -30.02
CA VAL A 9 -19.65 -0.72 -28.74
C VAL A 9 -19.11 -2.04 -28.23
N SER A 10 -17.79 -2.19 -28.06
CA SER A 10 -17.20 -3.39 -27.49
C SER A 10 -17.34 -3.35 -25.96
N SER A 11 -17.26 -4.52 -25.33
CA SER A 11 -17.23 -4.66 -23.86
C SER A 11 -16.14 -3.81 -23.18
N ASP A 12 -15.20 -3.31 -23.96
CA ASP A 12 -14.09 -2.48 -23.50
C ASP A 12 -14.36 -0.97 -23.69
N ASP A 13 -15.61 -0.55 -23.93
CA ASP A 13 -16.02 0.85 -24.16
C ASP A 13 -15.22 1.59 -25.24
N ARG A 14 -14.72 0.88 -26.25
CA ARG A 14 -14.00 1.47 -27.38
C ARG A 14 -14.97 1.84 -28.49
N ILE A 15 -15.14 3.11 -28.72
CA ILE A 15 -15.81 3.61 -29.92
C ILE A 15 -14.75 3.76 -31.01
N LEU A 16 -14.75 2.86 -31.99
CA LEU A 16 -13.91 2.97 -33.19
C LEU A 16 -14.61 3.91 -34.18
N LEU A 17 -14.29 5.18 -34.13
CA LEU A 17 -14.71 6.16 -35.12
C LEU A 17 -13.60 6.31 -36.16
N ASN A 18 -13.69 5.56 -37.24
CA ASN A 18 -12.64 5.57 -38.29
C ASN A 18 -12.88 6.57 -39.42
N ASP A 19 -14.02 7.31 -39.40
CA ASP A 19 -14.33 8.20 -40.49
C ASP A 19 -14.97 9.51 -40.00
N MET A 20 -14.43 10.64 -40.43
CA MET A 20 -14.91 11.98 -40.04
C MET A 20 -16.35 12.27 -40.49
N GLY A 21 -16.87 11.57 -41.49
CA GLY A 21 -18.26 11.64 -41.92
C GLY A 21 -19.24 11.05 -40.90
N ILE A 22 -18.84 10.06 -40.13
CA ILE A 22 -19.66 9.39 -39.14
C ILE A 22 -19.84 10.27 -37.90
N SER A 23 -18.82 11.06 -37.50
CA SER A 23 -18.95 11.95 -36.35
C SER A 23 -19.99 13.05 -36.54
N GLN A 24 -20.18 13.55 -37.77
CA GLN A 24 -21.19 14.54 -38.09
C GLN A 24 -22.62 13.92 -38.15
N ALA A 25 -22.74 12.68 -38.61
CA ALA A 25 -24.01 11.97 -38.62
C ALA A 25 -24.49 11.57 -37.21
N ILE A 26 -23.54 11.24 -36.32
CA ILE A 26 -23.83 10.95 -34.91
C ILE A 26 -24.27 12.22 -34.19
N ASP A 27 -23.65 13.37 -34.44
CA ASP A 27 -24.02 14.65 -33.81
C ASP A 27 -25.41 15.14 -34.18
N THR A 28 -25.94 14.72 -35.37
CA THR A 28 -27.25 15.13 -35.85
C THR A 28 -28.39 14.13 -35.53
N LEU A 29 -28.08 12.86 -35.35
CA LEU A 29 -29.07 11.78 -35.20
C LEU A 29 -29.06 11.07 -33.84
N THR A 30 -27.98 11.27 -33.04
CA THR A 30 -27.82 10.54 -31.78
C THR A 30 -27.60 11.52 -30.62
N TYR A 31 -28.42 11.39 -29.58
CA TYR A 31 -28.16 12.08 -28.32
C TYR A 31 -26.95 11.44 -27.65
N VAL A 32 -25.81 12.14 -27.66
CA VAL A 32 -24.62 11.72 -26.93
C VAL A 32 -24.79 12.12 -25.46
N SER A 33 -24.98 11.14 -24.60
CA SER A 33 -24.99 11.37 -23.15
C SER A 33 -23.64 11.92 -22.72
N GLY A 34 -23.61 13.07 -22.07
CA GLY A 34 -22.38 13.66 -21.48
C GLY A 34 -21.85 12.89 -20.27
N LYS A 35 -22.41 11.72 -19.95
CA LYS A 35 -21.92 10.86 -18.86
C LYS A 35 -20.73 10.04 -19.35
N LEU A 36 -19.55 10.38 -18.88
CA LEU A 36 -18.35 9.57 -19.06
C LEU A 36 -18.32 8.50 -17.96
N VAL A 37 -18.28 7.23 -18.35
CA VAL A 37 -18.04 6.12 -17.43
C VAL A 37 -16.52 5.97 -17.31
N GLU A 38 -15.96 6.39 -16.20
CA GLU A 38 -14.53 6.24 -15.91
C GLU A 38 -14.25 4.81 -15.38
N GLN A 39 -13.13 4.24 -15.81
CA GLN A 39 -12.68 2.96 -15.29
C GLN A 39 -12.38 3.10 -13.78
N LYS A 40 -12.94 2.22 -12.97
CA LYS A 40 -12.69 2.18 -11.54
C LYS A 40 -11.50 1.27 -11.25
N PHE A 41 -10.63 1.73 -10.38
CA PHE A 41 -9.48 0.97 -9.88
C PHE A 41 -9.66 0.72 -8.39
N TYR A 42 -9.01 -0.34 -7.89
CA TYR A 42 -8.95 -0.58 -6.46
C TYR A 42 -7.98 0.42 -5.82
N GLU A 43 -8.51 1.29 -5.00
CA GLU A 43 -7.75 2.30 -4.26
C GLU A 43 -7.73 1.94 -2.78
N ILE A 44 -6.52 1.85 -2.23
CA ILE A 44 -6.31 1.66 -0.80
C ILE A 44 -5.71 2.95 -0.26
N PRO A 45 -6.23 3.51 0.83
CA PRO A 45 -5.56 4.59 1.55
C PRO A 45 -4.30 4.04 2.23
N PHE A 46 -3.21 3.87 1.47
CA PHE A 46 -1.97 3.25 1.97
C PHE A 46 -1.40 3.94 3.20
N ALA A 47 -1.68 5.24 3.39
CA ALA A 47 -1.32 5.99 4.58
C ALA A 47 -1.99 5.46 5.87
N ASP A 48 -3.11 4.73 5.77
CA ASP A 48 -3.71 4.07 6.92
C ASP A 48 -2.95 2.80 7.33
N TYR A 49 -2.20 2.22 6.39
CA TYR A 49 -1.44 0.98 6.60
C TYR A 49 0.01 1.25 6.99
N VAL A 50 0.66 2.22 6.36
CA VAL A 50 2.06 2.57 6.61
C VAL A 50 2.19 4.04 6.97
N PRO A 51 3.07 4.39 7.94
CA PRO A 51 3.39 5.78 8.21
C PRO A 51 3.98 6.42 6.96
N THR A 52 3.38 7.53 6.53
CA THR A 52 3.78 8.21 5.29
C THR A 52 4.26 9.61 5.61
N VAL A 53 5.47 9.93 5.17
CA VAL A 53 6.11 11.24 5.31
C VAL A 53 6.21 11.89 3.94
N PHE A 54 6.04 13.20 3.88
CA PHE A 54 6.05 13.96 2.63
C PHE A 54 7.16 15.01 2.64
N GLY A 55 7.84 15.14 1.50
CA GLY A 55 8.75 16.26 1.24
C GLY A 55 10.17 16.12 1.82
N GLU A 56 10.45 15.08 2.59
CA GLU A 56 11.79 14.85 3.11
C GLU A 56 12.72 14.29 2.03
N GLY A 57 13.95 14.81 1.96
CA GLY A 57 14.96 14.32 1.04
C GLY A 57 14.61 14.51 -0.44
N ALA A 58 13.89 15.58 -0.79
CA ALA A 58 13.56 15.88 -2.18
C ALA A 58 14.83 15.96 -3.05
N PHE A 59 14.81 15.24 -4.18
CA PHE A 59 15.92 15.14 -5.15
C PHE A 59 17.21 14.54 -4.59
N SER A 60 17.16 13.83 -3.43
CA SER A 60 18.31 13.08 -2.94
C SER A 60 18.48 11.75 -3.68
N ASP A 61 19.73 11.30 -3.81
CA ASP A 61 20.06 10.00 -4.40
C ASP A 61 19.97 8.86 -3.38
N GLU A 62 20.13 9.18 -2.10
CA GLU A 62 20.11 8.21 -1.00
C GLU A 62 19.47 8.84 0.24
N MET A 63 18.67 8.08 0.95
CA MET A 63 18.15 8.43 2.27
C MET A 63 18.72 7.48 3.32
N ILE A 64 19.22 8.05 4.40
CA ILE A 64 19.89 7.31 5.46
C ILE A 64 19.09 7.48 6.75
N TYR A 65 18.75 6.35 7.35
CA TYR A 65 18.15 6.27 8.67
C TYR A 65 19.15 5.66 9.63
N TYR A 66 19.26 6.20 10.83
CA TYR A 66 20.11 5.67 11.88
C TYR A 66 19.26 5.05 12.97
N THR A 67 19.56 3.80 13.31
CA THR A 67 18.99 3.13 14.47
C THR A 67 20.05 3.06 15.55
N ASN A 68 19.74 3.51 16.75
CA ASN A 68 20.63 3.50 17.90
C ASN A 68 20.35 2.26 18.76
N PHE A 69 21.39 1.50 19.06
CA PHE A 69 21.35 0.37 19.99
C PHE A 69 22.23 0.71 21.19
N ALA A 70 21.67 0.59 22.38
CA ALA A 70 22.46 0.67 23.61
C ALA A 70 23.08 -0.70 23.88
N ASP A 71 24.39 -0.73 24.04
CA ASP A 71 25.12 -1.90 24.50
C ASP A 71 25.35 -1.75 26.01
N SER A 72 24.55 -2.50 26.77
CA SER A 72 24.60 -2.48 28.23
C SER A 72 24.34 -3.88 28.74
N GLU A 73 25.24 -4.40 29.54
CA GLU A 73 25.11 -5.73 30.18
C GLU A 73 24.02 -5.79 31.27
N GLY A 74 23.37 -4.67 31.57
CA GLY A 74 22.26 -4.58 32.47
C GLY A 74 22.55 -3.80 33.77
N PHE A 75 21.53 -3.65 34.59
CA PHE A 75 21.63 -2.87 35.83
C PHE A 75 22.56 -3.47 36.86
N ASP A 76 22.67 -4.80 36.89
CA ASP A 76 23.40 -5.51 37.95
C ASP A 76 24.93 -5.28 37.87
N THR A 77 25.44 -5.05 36.67
CA THR A 77 26.89 -4.76 36.44
C THR A 77 27.29 -3.38 36.94
N GLY A 78 26.33 -2.45 37.05
CA GLY A 78 26.54 -1.11 37.61
C GLY A 78 26.47 -1.01 39.14
N ILE A 79 26.22 -2.12 39.87
CA ILE A 79 26.09 -2.10 41.32
C ILE A 79 27.47 -1.98 41.98
N ILE A 80 27.67 -0.87 42.66
CA ILE A 80 28.93 -0.59 43.42
C ILE A 80 28.76 -1.09 44.84
N SER A 81 29.80 -1.78 45.35
CA SER A 81 29.80 -2.21 46.74
C SER A 81 29.82 -1.01 47.69
N ASN A 82 29.14 -1.12 48.85
CA ASN A 82 29.05 -0.04 49.84
C ASN A 82 30.39 0.52 50.33
N GLY A 83 31.49 -0.15 50.07
CA GLY A 83 32.84 0.30 50.43
C GLY A 83 33.58 1.12 49.35
N GLY A 84 33.08 1.18 48.15
CA GLY A 84 33.61 1.99 47.02
C GLY A 84 35.04 1.70 46.55
N ARG A 85 35.73 0.71 47.14
CA ARG A 85 37.18 0.51 46.93
C ARG A 85 37.58 -0.37 45.74
N SER A 86 36.64 -1.05 45.08
CA SER A 86 36.97 -1.99 44.00
C SER A 86 35.97 -1.90 42.81
N ALA A 87 35.28 -0.79 42.66
CA ALA A 87 34.38 -0.62 41.56
C ALA A 87 35.11 -0.20 40.30
N SER A 88 35.28 -1.12 39.40
CA SER A 88 35.46 -0.79 37.98
C SER A 88 34.07 -0.38 37.46
N LEU A 89 33.94 0.88 37.05
CA LEU A 89 32.71 1.31 36.38
C LEU A 89 32.74 0.75 34.96
N GLU A 90 31.67 0.13 34.58
CA GLU A 90 31.48 -0.36 33.24
C GLU A 90 31.07 0.79 32.31
N GLU A 91 31.68 0.85 31.14
CA GLU A 91 31.28 1.82 30.12
C GLU A 91 30.03 1.36 29.41
N VAL A 92 29.07 2.26 29.30
CA VAL A 92 27.88 2.09 28.44
C VAL A 92 28.19 2.66 27.06
N ASP A 93 28.21 1.83 26.04
CA ASP A 93 28.43 2.26 24.67
C ASP A 93 27.12 2.23 23.86
N THR A 94 27.11 2.97 22.78
CA THR A 94 25.97 3.04 21.86
C THR A 94 26.42 2.77 20.44
N HIS A 95 25.79 1.79 19.80
CA HIS A 95 26.07 1.46 18.40
C HIS A 95 24.98 2.01 17.49
N TYR A 96 25.40 2.59 16.37
CA TYR A 96 24.49 3.10 15.34
C TYR A 96 24.51 2.15 14.14
N GLU A 97 23.34 1.67 13.76
CA GLU A 97 23.15 0.96 12.50
C GLU A 97 22.63 1.94 11.46
N LYS A 98 23.24 1.92 10.28
CA LYS A 98 22.85 2.73 9.12
C LYS A 98 21.96 1.91 8.20
N ILE A 99 20.73 2.35 8.00
CA ILE A 99 19.81 1.80 7.01
C ILE A 99 19.73 2.79 5.84
N SER A 100 20.19 2.35 4.69
CA SER A 100 20.20 3.14 3.46
C SER A 100 19.08 2.71 2.52
N VAL A 101 18.33 3.67 2.00
CA VAL A 101 17.25 3.46 1.06
C VAL A 101 17.43 4.39 -0.13
N THR A 102 17.40 3.83 -1.34
CA THR A 102 17.55 4.59 -2.58
C THR A 102 16.20 5.03 -3.11
N PRO A 103 15.89 6.33 -3.13
CA PRO A 103 14.70 6.85 -3.78
C PRO A 103 14.74 6.63 -5.29
N PHE A 104 13.58 6.55 -5.91
CA PHE A 104 13.51 6.48 -7.36
C PHE A 104 12.53 7.50 -7.92
N PHE A 105 12.81 7.98 -9.11
CA PHE A 105 11.94 8.89 -9.84
C PHE A 105 10.95 8.11 -10.70
N TRP A 106 9.72 8.57 -10.67
CA TRP A 106 8.70 8.17 -11.63
C TRP A 106 8.37 9.36 -12.51
N GLY A 107 8.18 9.12 -13.79
CA GLY A 107 7.76 10.15 -14.72
C GLY A 107 7.08 9.59 -15.94
N LYS A 108 6.02 10.25 -16.38
CA LYS A 108 5.34 9.97 -17.65
C LYS A 108 5.05 11.25 -18.41
N GLN A 109 5.20 11.20 -19.72
CA GLN A 109 4.90 12.28 -20.63
C GLN A 109 3.59 12.05 -21.36
N THR A 110 2.84 13.12 -21.58
CA THR A 110 1.71 13.15 -22.49
C THR A 110 1.99 14.11 -23.63
N THR A 111 1.76 13.65 -24.85
CA THR A 111 1.93 14.44 -26.06
C THR A 111 0.59 14.74 -26.68
N TYR A 112 0.43 15.93 -27.24
CA TYR A 112 -0.79 16.40 -27.88
C TYR A 112 -0.43 16.99 -29.24
N SER A 113 -1.14 16.57 -30.28
CA SER A 113 -1.08 17.20 -31.60
C SER A 113 -2.05 18.38 -31.67
N VAL A 114 -1.68 19.44 -32.39
CA VAL A 114 -2.62 20.54 -32.70
C VAL A 114 -3.91 20.00 -33.34
N ILE A 115 -3.78 19.00 -34.21
CA ILE A 115 -4.93 18.39 -34.90
C ILE A 115 -5.85 17.67 -33.91
N GLU A 116 -5.28 16.86 -32.97
CA GLU A 116 -6.05 16.20 -31.92
C GLU A 116 -6.82 17.20 -31.02
N LEU A 117 -6.16 18.30 -30.66
CA LEU A 117 -6.79 19.34 -29.85
C LEU A 117 -7.94 20.01 -30.60
N GLN A 118 -7.76 20.32 -31.88
CA GLN A 118 -8.81 20.89 -32.74
C GLN A 118 -10.01 19.91 -32.91
N GLN A 119 -9.72 18.64 -33.08
CA GLN A 119 -10.77 17.61 -33.16
C GLN A 119 -11.52 17.44 -31.86
N ALA A 120 -10.81 17.42 -30.72
CA ALA A 120 -11.43 17.30 -29.41
C ALA A 120 -12.33 18.50 -29.07
N MET A 121 -12.00 19.70 -29.53
CA MET A 121 -12.84 20.89 -29.34
C MET A 121 -14.19 20.84 -30.08
N LYS A 122 -14.29 20.01 -31.14
CA LYS A 122 -15.56 19.85 -31.88
C LYS A 122 -16.57 18.98 -31.16
N VAL A 123 -16.12 18.15 -30.24
CA VAL A 123 -17.01 17.26 -29.47
C VAL A 123 -17.58 18.03 -28.28
N LYS A 124 -18.83 18.43 -28.38
CA LYS A 124 -19.55 19.11 -27.31
C LYS A 124 -19.83 18.11 -26.17
N ASN A 125 -19.82 18.60 -24.92
CA ASN A 125 -20.19 17.87 -23.70
C ASN A 125 -19.19 16.82 -23.19
N LEU A 126 -17.96 16.75 -23.70
CA LEU A 126 -16.90 15.93 -23.11
C LEU A 126 -15.87 16.81 -22.38
N PRO A 127 -15.30 16.32 -21.28
CA PRO A 127 -14.18 16.99 -20.64
C PRO A 127 -13.01 17.19 -21.61
N SER A 128 -12.21 18.23 -21.42
CA SER A 128 -11.04 18.52 -22.22
C SER A 128 -10.13 17.29 -22.36
N LEU A 129 -9.61 17.03 -23.56
CA LEU A 129 -8.65 15.94 -23.81
C LEU A 129 -7.46 16.02 -22.87
N ILE A 130 -6.99 17.23 -22.59
CA ILE A 130 -5.87 17.51 -21.71
C ILE A 130 -6.22 17.03 -20.29
N GLU A 131 -7.36 17.46 -19.75
CA GLU A 131 -7.80 17.07 -18.39
C GLU A 131 -7.96 15.56 -18.24
N ARG A 132 -8.50 14.88 -19.25
CA ARG A 132 -8.65 13.42 -19.22
C ARG A 132 -7.30 12.70 -19.13
N ARG A 133 -6.33 13.10 -19.98
CA ARG A 133 -4.98 12.51 -19.99
C ARG A 133 -4.23 12.83 -18.70
N GLU A 134 -4.41 14.02 -18.14
CA GLU A 134 -3.83 14.40 -16.84
C GLU A 134 -4.41 13.56 -15.70
N LYS A 135 -5.73 13.39 -15.65
CA LYS A 135 -6.38 12.53 -14.65
C LYS A 135 -5.87 11.08 -14.72
N VAL A 136 -5.71 10.52 -15.91
CA VAL A 136 -5.17 9.16 -16.08
C VAL A 136 -3.74 9.08 -15.57
N ARG A 137 -2.89 10.06 -15.91
CA ARG A 137 -1.50 10.11 -15.47
C ARG A 137 -1.37 10.25 -13.94
N TYR A 138 -2.17 11.14 -13.35
CA TYR A 138 -2.23 11.28 -11.89
C TYR A 138 -2.73 9.99 -11.22
N LYS A 139 -3.72 9.33 -11.82
CA LYS A 139 -4.23 8.05 -11.33
C LYS A 139 -3.16 6.96 -11.34
N GLU A 140 -2.38 6.88 -12.40
CA GLU A 140 -1.26 5.93 -12.48
C GLU A 140 -0.20 6.20 -11.41
N TRP A 141 0.08 7.47 -11.09
CA TRP A 141 0.94 7.85 -9.97
C TRP A 141 0.39 7.32 -8.65
N GLN A 142 -0.88 7.58 -8.33
CA GLN A 142 -1.52 7.10 -7.10
C GLN A 142 -1.49 5.57 -6.98
N LEU A 143 -1.80 4.86 -8.06
CA LEU A 143 -1.73 3.40 -8.08
C LEU A 143 -0.29 2.90 -7.94
N GLY A 144 0.67 3.63 -8.49
CA GLY A 144 2.09 3.36 -8.34
C GLY A 144 2.55 3.49 -6.89
N LEU A 145 2.18 4.57 -6.21
CA LEU A 145 2.46 4.77 -4.78
C LEU A 145 1.90 3.63 -3.93
N GLN A 146 0.62 3.30 -4.15
CA GLN A 146 -0.04 2.20 -3.47
C GLN A 146 0.70 0.87 -3.67
N LYS A 147 1.04 0.53 -4.92
CA LYS A 147 1.80 -0.69 -5.23
C LYS A 147 3.17 -0.70 -4.56
N THR A 148 3.87 0.43 -4.58
CA THR A 148 5.21 0.56 -3.98
C THR A 148 5.16 0.36 -2.46
N ALA A 149 4.17 0.90 -1.78
CA ALA A 149 4.00 0.73 -0.34
C ALA A 149 3.81 -0.75 0.04
N PHE A 150 3.03 -1.51 -0.74
CA PHE A 150 2.71 -2.90 -0.40
C PHE A 150 3.66 -3.94 -0.99
N LEU A 151 4.05 -3.79 -2.25
CA LEU A 151 4.85 -4.79 -2.98
C LEU A 151 6.25 -4.30 -3.37
N GLY A 152 6.51 -3.00 -3.22
CA GLY A 152 7.72 -2.39 -3.73
C GLY A 152 7.67 -2.16 -5.25
N ALA A 153 8.68 -1.48 -5.74
CA ALA A 153 8.91 -1.22 -7.16
C ALA A 153 10.42 -1.14 -7.45
N ASN A 154 10.81 -1.27 -8.69
CA ASN A 154 12.21 -1.16 -9.14
C ASN A 154 13.18 -2.08 -8.37
N GLY A 155 12.77 -3.33 -8.10
CA GLY A 155 13.59 -4.31 -7.36
C GLY A 155 13.59 -4.13 -5.83
N SER A 156 12.88 -3.13 -5.32
CA SER A 156 12.71 -2.93 -3.88
C SER A 156 11.57 -3.79 -3.32
N THR A 157 11.51 -3.88 -2.00
CA THR A 157 10.45 -4.58 -1.26
C THR A 157 9.47 -3.59 -0.64
N GLY A 158 8.24 -4.04 -0.40
CA GLY A 158 7.20 -3.30 0.32
C GLY A 158 6.81 -4.00 1.63
N LEU A 159 5.65 -3.62 2.16
CA LEU A 159 5.14 -4.16 3.43
C LEU A 159 4.93 -5.68 3.42
N LEU A 160 4.60 -6.28 2.26
CA LEU A 160 4.16 -7.68 2.17
C LEU A 160 5.27 -8.67 1.79
N ASN A 161 6.37 -8.20 1.22
CA ASN A 161 7.36 -9.05 0.57
C ASN A 161 8.82 -8.78 1.00
N ASN A 162 9.04 -8.25 2.18
CA ASN A 162 10.39 -8.07 2.68
C ASN A 162 11.07 -9.42 2.91
N ALA A 163 12.22 -9.62 2.26
CA ALA A 163 12.96 -10.89 2.28
C ALA A 163 13.59 -11.19 3.66
N GLY A 164 13.81 -10.17 4.48
CA GLY A 164 14.37 -10.32 5.84
C GLY A 164 13.38 -10.87 6.87
N ILE A 165 12.09 -11.03 6.49
CA ILE A 165 11.05 -11.49 7.41
C ILE A 165 10.61 -12.90 7.03
N THR A 166 10.82 -13.85 7.93
CA THR A 166 10.39 -15.24 7.73
C THR A 166 8.88 -15.38 7.90
N VAL A 167 8.27 -16.16 7.00
CA VAL A 167 6.83 -16.44 7.05
C VAL A 167 6.56 -17.61 7.99
N ASN A 168 5.71 -17.40 8.98
CA ASN A 168 5.22 -18.49 9.82
C ASN A 168 4.02 -19.18 9.16
N THR A 169 4.12 -20.49 8.95
CA THR A 169 3.05 -21.31 8.33
C THR A 169 2.40 -22.28 9.32
N THR A 170 2.75 -22.22 10.59
CA THR A 170 2.28 -23.16 11.61
C THR A 170 1.11 -22.62 12.44
N ILE A 171 1.01 -21.29 12.58
CA ILE A 171 -0.03 -20.63 13.40
C ILE A 171 -1.40 -20.73 12.72
N LEU A 172 -1.43 -20.66 11.38
CA LEU A 172 -2.66 -20.67 10.61
C LEU A 172 -2.73 -21.95 9.78
N THR A 173 -3.70 -22.81 10.08
CA THR A 173 -3.92 -24.09 9.40
C THR A 173 -4.95 -24.03 8.28
N ASP A 174 -5.79 -23.00 8.27
CA ASP A 174 -6.84 -22.74 7.26
C ASP A 174 -7.03 -21.21 7.11
N PHE A 175 -7.85 -20.78 6.16
CA PHE A 175 -8.22 -19.37 6.03
C PHE A 175 -8.86 -18.84 7.31
N ILE A 176 -8.52 -17.62 7.70
CA ILE A 176 -9.05 -17.01 8.93
C ILE A 176 -10.59 -16.96 8.90
N LYS A 177 -11.20 -16.74 7.74
CA LYS A 177 -12.67 -16.74 7.56
C LYS A 177 -13.35 -18.06 7.90
N ASN A 178 -12.62 -19.19 7.84
CA ASN A 178 -13.17 -20.52 8.12
C ASN A 178 -13.08 -20.89 9.60
N LEU A 179 -12.28 -20.15 10.39
CA LEU A 179 -12.09 -20.44 11.81
C LEU A 179 -13.38 -20.19 12.60
N THR A 180 -13.71 -21.10 13.51
CA THR A 180 -14.78 -20.90 14.49
C THR A 180 -14.35 -19.88 15.55
N THR A 181 -15.29 -19.32 16.29
CA THR A 181 -15.00 -18.33 17.35
C THR A 181 -14.01 -18.85 18.39
N SER A 182 -14.11 -20.13 18.78
CA SER A 182 -13.15 -20.75 19.70
C SER A 182 -11.75 -20.82 19.10
N ASN A 183 -11.63 -21.20 17.82
CA ASN A 183 -10.35 -21.28 17.12
C ASN A 183 -9.76 -19.89 16.85
N LEU A 184 -10.59 -18.86 16.63
CA LEU A 184 -10.16 -17.47 16.51
C LEU A 184 -9.49 -16.96 17.78
N ASN A 185 -10.03 -17.33 18.95
CA ASN A 185 -9.45 -16.94 20.22
C ASN A 185 -8.07 -17.59 20.45
N THR A 186 -7.98 -18.89 20.18
CA THR A 186 -6.71 -19.62 20.24
C THR A 186 -5.68 -19.06 19.24
N PHE A 187 -6.12 -18.77 18.03
CA PHE A 187 -5.31 -18.14 16.98
C PHE A 187 -4.80 -16.76 17.42
N ALA A 188 -5.66 -15.90 17.95
CA ALA A 188 -5.27 -14.57 18.43
C ALA A 188 -4.21 -14.66 19.54
N GLY A 189 -4.40 -15.54 20.51
CA GLY A 189 -3.44 -15.75 21.60
C GLY A 189 -2.10 -16.29 21.10
N ALA A 190 -2.10 -17.26 20.19
CA ALA A 190 -0.88 -17.82 19.60
C ALA A 190 -0.12 -16.79 18.75
N LEU A 191 -0.84 -16.00 17.96
CA LEU A 191 -0.24 -14.99 17.08
C LEU A 191 0.42 -13.87 17.91
N ILE A 192 -0.28 -13.35 18.92
CA ILE A 192 0.26 -12.32 19.82
C ILE A 192 1.44 -12.87 20.62
N GLY A 193 1.32 -14.08 21.17
CA GLY A 193 2.42 -14.71 21.91
C GLY A 193 3.68 -14.87 21.07
N THR A 194 3.55 -15.29 19.81
CA THR A 194 4.69 -15.39 18.88
C THR A 194 5.28 -14.03 18.57
N TYR A 195 4.45 -13.00 18.36
CA TYR A 195 4.91 -11.64 18.10
C TYR A 195 5.67 -11.06 19.31
N LEU A 196 5.12 -11.20 20.51
CA LEU A 196 5.75 -10.71 21.75
C LEU A 196 7.07 -11.44 22.03
N ASN A 197 7.16 -12.73 21.74
CA ASN A 197 8.42 -13.46 21.85
C ASN A 197 9.48 -12.91 20.86
N ALA A 198 9.07 -12.56 19.64
CA ALA A 198 9.98 -11.98 18.64
C ALA A 198 10.43 -10.56 19.00
N THR A 199 9.63 -9.81 19.75
CA THR A 199 9.94 -8.44 20.21
C THR A 199 10.39 -8.37 21.65
N ASN A 200 10.68 -9.51 22.31
CA ASN A 200 11.01 -9.61 23.73
C ASN A 200 9.99 -8.92 24.65
N GLY A 201 8.72 -8.87 24.24
CA GLY A 201 7.64 -8.25 25.02
C GLY A 201 7.69 -6.71 25.10
N ILE A 202 8.58 -6.06 24.34
CA ILE A 202 8.78 -4.60 24.40
C ILE A 202 7.78 -3.87 23.53
N ILE A 203 7.46 -4.43 22.35
CA ILE A 203 6.63 -3.78 21.35
C ILE A 203 5.36 -4.59 21.12
N PHE A 204 4.20 -3.94 21.26
CA PHE A 204 2.91 -4.54 20.98
C PHE A 204 2.45 -4.22 19.55
N PRO A 205 1.84 -5.17 18.84
CA PRO A 205 1.26 -4.89 17.54
C PRO A 205 -0.01 -4.06 17.67
N ASP A 206 -0.31 -3.26 16.68
CA ASP A 206 -1.51 -2.42 16.60
C ASP A 206 -2.34 -2.64 15.33
N THR A 207 -1.75 -3.26 14.33
CA THR A 207 -2.38 -3.42 13.01
C THR A 207 -2.21 -4.85 12.48
N LEU A 208 -3.32 -5.43 12.07
CA LEU A 208 -3.40 -6.71 11.37
C LEU A 208 -3.94 -6.48 9.96
N VAL A 209 -3.18 -6.85 8.95
CA VAL A 209 -3.59 -6.78 7.54
C VAL A 209 -3.90 -8.17 7.03
N ILE A 210 -5.08 -8.34 6.47
CA ILE A 210 -5.60 -9.63 6.00
C ILE A 210 -6.12 -9.53 4.56
N PRO A 211 -6.21 -10.65 3.82
CA PRO A 211 -6.84 -10.69 2.51
C PRO A 211 -8.28 -10.17 2.53
N GLN A 212 -8.68 -9.48 1.47
CA GLN A 212 -10.02 -8.88 1.36
C GLN A 212 -11.14 -9.93 1.44
N GLY A 213 -10.91 -11.12 0.86
CA GLY A 213 -11.87 -12.23 0.92
C GLY A 213 -12.10 -12.76 2.33
N ASP A 214 -11.04 -12.80 3.16
CA ASP A 214 -11.14 -13.22 4.56
C ASP A 214 -11.81 -12.16 5.42
N PHE A 215 -11.49 -10.89 5.18
CA PHE A 215 -12.14 -9.78 5.89
C PHE A 215 -13.65 -9.76 5.65
N ALA A 216 -14.09 -9.89 4.39
CA ALA A 216 -15.51 -9.97 4.04
C ALA A 216 -16.19 -11.20 4.66
N GLY A 217 -15.50 -12.35 4.64
CA GLY A 217 -16.01 -13.58 5.25
C GLY A 217 -16.20 -13.48 6.76
N LEU A 218 -15.27 -12.84 7.47
CA LEU A 218 -15.38 -12.59 8.92
C LEU A 218 -16.45 -11.55 9.26
N GLY A 219 -16.61 -10.51 8.43
CA GLY A 219 -17.56 -9.43 8.65
C GLY A 219 -19.02 -9.90 8.59
N ASN A 220 -19.30 -10.88 7.74
CA ASN A 220 -20.65 -11.40 7.55
C ASN A 220 -20.96 -12.67 8.35
N ALA A 221 -19.93 -13.31 8.92
CA ALA A 221 -20.11 -14.57 9.63
C ALA A 221 -20.42 -14.34 11.10
N THR A 222 -21.46 -14.99 11.58
CA THR A 222 -21.77 -15.13 13.00
C THR A 222 -21.57 -16.57 13.44
N ASP A 223 -21.30 -16.79 14.71
CA ASP A 223 -21.23 -18.13 15.29
C ASP A 223 -22.59 -18.47 15.95
N ALA A 224 -23.02 -19.73 15.88
CA ALA A 224 -24.25 -20.19 16.54
C ALA A 224 -24.20 -19.97 18.06
N THR A 225 -23.01 -19.99 18.67
CA THR A 225 -22.79 -19.76 20.11
C THR A 225 -22.83 -18.26 20.45
N TYR A 226 -22.45 -17.38 19.50
CA TYR A 226 -22.41 -15.92 19.69
C TYR A 226 -23.12 -15.19 18.53
N PRO A 227 -24.43 -15.32 18.39
CA PRO A 227 -25.16 -14.80 17.22
C PRO A 227 -25.25 -13.27 17.18
N ILE A 228 -24.90 -12.59 18.26
CA ILE A 228 -25.02 -11.11 18.40
C ILE A 228 -23.84 -10.38 17.78
N LYS A 229 -22.68 -11.04 17.68
CA LYS A 229 -21.44 -10.43 17.18
C LYS A 229 -20.93 -11.14 15.94
N THR A 230 -20.37 -10.37 15.00
CA THR A 230 -19.64 -10.95 13.87
C THR A 230 -18.29 -11.51 14.34
N ARG A 231 -17.76 -12.48 13.62
CA ARG A 231 -16.42 -13.04 13.91
C ARG A 231 -15.33 -11.97 13.82
N LEU A 232 -15.49 -10.99 12.94
CA LEU A 232 -14.56 -9.85 12.84
C LEU A 232 -14.54 -9.02 14.13
N ALA A 233 -15.72 -8.67 14.66
CA ALA A 233 -15.81 -7.90 15.90
C ALA A 233 -15.23 -8.68 17.10
N PHE A 234 -15.47 -9.99 17.13
CA PHE A 234 -14.90 -10.87 18.15
C PHE A 234 -13.37 -10.91 18.07
N LEU A 235 -12.82 -11.08 16.89
CA LEU A 235 -11.37 -11.09 16.67
C LEU A 235 -10.73 -9.75 17.04
N GLN A 236 -11.36 -8.64 16.67
CA GLN A 236 -10.87 -7.30 16.99
C GLN A 236 -10.85 -7.06 18.52
N GLU A 237 -11.88 -7.48 19.24
CA GLU A 237 -11.91 -7.41 20.71
C GLU A 237 -10.83 -8.28 21.34
N ALA A 238 -10.64 -9.51 20.85
CA ALA A 238 -9.60 -10.40 21.34
C ALA A 238 -8.20 -9.79 21.19
N PHE A 239 -7.91 -9.18 20.05
CA PHE A 239 -6.65 -8.47 19.84
C PHE A 239 -6.54 -7.22 20.71
N ALA A 240 -7.57 -6.40 20.79
CA ALA A 240 -7.56 -5.18 21.61
C ALA A 240 -7.29 -5.47 23.10
N LEU A 241 -7.89 -6.53 23.62
CA LEU A 241 -7.67 -6.97 25.02
C LEU A 241 -6.25 -7.50 25.23
N ALA A 242 -5.77 -8.35 24.32
CA ALA A 242 -4.47 -8.99 24.47
C ALA A 242 -3.28 -8.03 24.23
N THR A 243 -3.47 -6.98 23.43
CA THR A 243 -2.44 -5.96 23.19
C THR A 243 -2.59 -4.73 24.09
N HIS A 244 -3.61 -4.69 24.95
CA HIS A 244 -4.00 -3.49 25.73
C HIS A 244 -4.19 -2.23 24.89
N ASN A 245 -4.54 -2.40 23.60
CA ASN A 245 -4.76 -1.32 22.66
C ASN A 245 -6.21 -1.33 22.15
N PRO A 246 -7.09 -0.46 22.64
CA PRO A 246 -8.48 -0.39 22.18
C PRO A 246 -8.60 0.05 20.70
N ASN A 247 -7.57 0.65 20.16
CA ASN A 247 -7.53 1.13 18.78
C ASN A 247 -6.87 0.13 17.82
N PHE A 248 -6.73 -1.15 18.21
CA PHE A 248 -6.22 -2.18 17.32
C PHE A 248 -7.04 -2.26 16.04
N LYS A 249 -6.36 -2.27 14.89
CA LYS A 249 -7.01 -2.24 13.57
C LYS A 249 -6.83 -3.56 12.83
N ILE A 250 -7.92 -4.06 12.25
CA ILE A 250 -7.89 -5.15 11.28
C ILE A 250 -8.28 -4.55 9.93
N LEU A 251 -7.36 -4.58 8.96
CA LEU A 251 -7.51 -3.90 7.67
C LEU A 251 -7.52 -4.90 6.51
N PRO A 252 -8.48 -4.77 5.56
CA PRO A 252 -8.50 -5.59 4.36
C PRO A 252 -7.48 -5.10 3.33
N CYS A 253 -6.74 -5.99 2.70
CA CYS A 253 -5.79 -5.61 1.66
C CYS A 253 -5.94 -6.49 0.41
N PHE A 254 -6.12 -5.84 -0.74
CA PHE A 254 -6.20 -6.49 -2.04
C PHE A 254 -4.89 -7.22 -2.42
N TYR A 255 -3.75 -6.63 -2.09
CA TYR A 255 -2.44 -7.23 -2.38
C TYR A 255 -2.08 -8.41 -1.48
N CYS A 256 -2.85 -8.67 -0.42
CA CYS A 256 -2.67 -9.83 0.44
C CYS A 256 -3.27 -11.11 -0.16
N ASP A 257 -4.19 -10.98 -1.11
CA ASP A 257 -4.79 -12.11 -1.80
C ASP A 257 -3.77 -12.79 -2.72
N LYS A 258 -3.79 -14.11 -2.73
CA LYS A 258 -2.94 -14.99 -3.55
C LYS A 258 -2.77 -14.50 -5.00
N ALA A 259 -3.88 -14.16 -5.65
CA ALA A 259 -3.89 -13.74 -7.05
C ALA A 259 -3.11 -12.46 -7.32
N ASN A 260 -3.02 -11.57 -6.34
CA ASN A 260 -2.43 -10.23 -6.46
C ASN A 260 -1.05 -10.13 -5.79
N PHE A 261 -0.69 -11.11 -4.96
CA PHE A 261 0.60 -11.17 -4.26
C PHE A 261 1.65 -11.93 -5.06
N ASN A 262 1.58 -13.25 -5.07
CA ASN A 262 2.59 -14.10 -5.71
C ASN A 262 2.02 -15.28 -6.50
N GLY A 263 0.70 -15.37 -6.61
CA GLY A 263 0.01 -16.48 -7.29
C GLY A 263 -0.06 -17.80 -6.50
N THR A 264 0.62 -17.89 -5.36
CA THR A 264 0.76 -19.16 -4.61
C THR A 264 -0.03 -19.14 -3.30
N ASN A 265 0.26 -18.20 -2.42
CA ASN A 265 -0.31 -18.13 -1.07
C ASN A 265 -0.88 -16.77 -0.73
N ASN A 266 -1.90 -16.75 0.13
CA ASN A 266 -2.32 -15.52 0.78
C ASN A 266 -1.26 -15.03 1.77
N ARG A 267 -1.14 -13.72 1.90
CA ARG A 267 -0.24 -13.08 2.86
C ARG A 267 -1.05 -12.40 3.96
N TYR A 268 -0.64 -12.63 5.21
CA TYR A 268 -1.18 -11.98 6.39
C TYR A 268 -0.02 -11.30 7.11
N VAL A 269 -0.26 -10.10 7.62
CA VAL A 269 0.80 -9.31 8.26
C VAL A 269 0.29 -8.71 9.56
N LEU A 270 1.02 -8.97 10.65
CA LEU A 270 0.83 -8.33 11.94
C LEU A 270 2.02 -7.43 12.22
N TYR A 271 1.80 -6.19 12.59
CA TYR A 271 2.88 -5.24 12.85
C TYR A 271 2.45 -4.11 13.79
N ASN A 272 3.43 -3.33 14.23
CA ASN A 272 3.22 -2.05 14.89
C ASN A 272 3.42 -0.93 13.86
N ARG A 273 2.37 -0.10 13.64
CA ARG A 273 2.36 1.01 12.70
C ARG A 273 2.93 2.28 13.35
N SER A 274 4.24 2.35 13.46
CA SER A 274 4.95 3.54 13.98
C SER A 274 6.05 3.98 13.03
N GLU A 275 6.30 5.28 12.95
CA GLU A 275 7.42 5.86 12.21
C GLU A 275 8.78 5.42 12.74
N GLU A 276 8.84 5.00 14.00
CA GLU A 276 10.07 4.43 14.59
C GLU A 276 10.41 3.05 14.02
N HIS A 277 9.44 2.36 13.42
CA HIS A 277 9.61 0.99 12.95
C HIS A 277 9.63 0.87 11.44
N MET A 278 8.86 1.72 10.78
CA MET A 278 8.76 1.75 9.31
C MET A 278 8.41 3.13 8.82
N ILE A 279 8.95 3.52 7.67
CA ILE A 279 8.69 4.81 7.04
C ILE A 279 8.52 4.62 5.55
N TYR A 280 7.46 5.21 5.01
CA TYR A 280 7.24 5.35 3.58
C TYR A 280 7.30 6.83 3.22
N ASN A 281 8.33 7.24 2.48
CA ASN A 281 8.53 8.66 2.18
C ASN A 281 8.23 8.97 0.72
N ILE A 282 7.40 9.99 0.51
CA ILE A 282 7.11 10.60 -0.79
C ILE A 282 7.94 11.88 -0.85
N ASN A 283 9.16 11.78 -1.40
CA ASN A 283 10.14 12.87 -1.42
C ASN A 283 9.66 14.05 -2.25
N VAL A 284 9.10 13.78 -3.44
CA VAL A 284 8.50 14.78 -4.33
C VAL A 284 7.12 14.28 -4.73
N ASP A 285 6.09 15.02 -4.35
CA ASP A 285 4.73 14.71 -4.77
C ASP A 285 4.56 14.96 -6.28
N TYR A 286 3.45 14.46 -6.81
CA TYR A 286 3.14 14.60 -8.23
C TYR A 286 3.20 16.05 -8.71
N THR A 287 4.15 16.32 -9.55
CA THR A 287 4.40 17.64 -10.14
C THR A 287 4.29 17.57 -11.66
N VAL A 288 3.61 18.54 -12.25
CA VAL A 288 3.40 18.62 -13.70
C VAL A 288 4.25 19.75 -14.28
N THR A 289 5.00 19.44 -15.33
CA THR A 289 5.73 20.47 -16.08
C THR A 289 4.79 21.28 -16.96
N GLN A 290 5.17 22.51 -17.25
CA GLN A 290 4.45 23.34 -18.21
C GLN A 290 4.45 22.68 -19.60
N PHE A 291 3.42 22.97 -20.38
CA PHE A 291 3.36 22.55 -21.78
C PHE A 291 4.49 23.19 -22.56
N ALA A 292 5.30 22.36 -23.21
CA ALA A 292 6.36 22.79 -24.10
C ALA A 292 6.10 22.27 -25.53
N SER A 293 6.42 23.08 -26.53
CA SER A 293 6.39 22.65 -27.91
C SER A 293 7.59 21.74 -28.17
N THR A 294 7.34 20.51 -28.65
CA THR A 294 8.37 19.57 -29.10
C THR A 294 8.71 19.80 -30.54
N ASN A 295 7.73 20.22 -31.33
CA ASN A 295 7.86 20.72 -32.70
C ASN A 295 6.65 21.62 -32.97
N ASN A 296 6.60 22.28 -34.11
CA ASN A 296 5.55 23.24 -34.44
C ASN A 296 4.11 22.67 -34.38
N PHE A 297 3.96 21.35 -34.34
CA PHE A 297 2.67 20.67 -34.33
C PHE A 297 2.34 19.90 -33.03
N ASN A 298 3.37 19.60 -32.22
CA ASN A 298 3.19 18.78 -31.03
C ASN A 298 3.60 19.53 -29.77
N PHE A 299 2.77 19.39 -28.74
CA PHE A 299 3.04 19.89 -27.43
C PHE A 299 3.15 18.70 -26.45
N ALA A 300 4.01 18.82 -25.47
CA ALA A 300 4.20 17.81 -24.44
C ALA A 300 4.18 18.42 -23.05
N SER A 301 3.66 17.67 -22.10
CA SER A 301 3.85 17.92 -20.67
C SER A 301 4.27 16.62 -19.98
N ALA A 302 5.14 16.72 -18.99
CA ALA A 302 5.54 15.59 -18.16
C ALA A 302 4.97 15.74 -16.76
N GLY A 303 4.54 14.64 -16.18
CA GLY A 303 4.29 14.54 -14.75
C GLY A 303 5.38 13.68 -14.14
N TYR A 304 5.92 14.10 -13.00
CA TYR A 304 6.96 13.36 -12.28
C TYR A 304 6.76 13.44 -10.78
N GLY A 305 7.39 12.53 -10.09
CA GLY A 305 7.46 12.50 -8.63
C GLY A 305 8.62 11.62 -8.18
N GLN A 306 8.98 11.69 -6.91
CA GLN A 306 10.04 10.89 -6.31
C GLN A 306 9.52 10.21 -5.05
N VAL A 307 9.82 8.93 -4.89
CA VAL A 307 9.36 8.13 -3.77
C VAL A 307 10.46 7.18 -3.31
N THR A 308 10.54 6.94 -2.01
CA THR A 308 11.37 5.87 -1.46
C THR A 308 10.60 4.55 -1.41
N PRO A 309 11.26 3.40 -1.56
CA PRO A 309 10.72 2.14 -1.07
C PRO A 309 10.37 2.22 0.42
N LEU A 310 9.50 1.31 0.89
CA LEU A 310 9.21 1.22 2.32
C LEU A 310 10.50 0.85 3.09
N ALA A 311 10.94 1.75 3.95
CA ALA A 311 12.05 1.51 4.86
C ALA A 311 11.54 0.81 6.11
N LEU A 312 11.97 -0.43 6.34
CA LEU A 312 11.74 -1.14 7.61
C LEU A 312 12.93 -0.89 8.52
N LEU A 313 12.76 -0.04 9.53
CA LEU A 313 13.80 0.32 10.48
C LEU A 313 13.99 -0.78 11.53
N ARG A 314 12.91 -1.49 11.87
CA ARG A 314 12.92 -2.63 12.81
C ARG A 314 12.16 -3.81 12.22
N PRO A 315 12.80 -4.69 11.45
CA PRO A 315 12.14 -5.85 10.82
C PRO A 315 11.45 -6.80 11.81
N SER A 316 11.95 -6.88 13.06
CA SER A 316 11.37 -7.69 14.13
C SER A 316 9.94 -7.26 14.55
N THR A 317 9.54 -6.04 14.22
CA THR A 317 8.19 -5.51 14.52
C THR A 317 7.14 -5.85 13.46
N VAL A 318 7.54 -6.55 12.39
CA VAL A 318 6.66 -7.00 11.32
C VAL A 318 6.68 -8.52 11.27
N PHE A 319 5.54 -9.13 11.37
CA PHE A 319 5.39 -10.57 11.40
C PHE A 319 4.53 -11.06 10.23
N TYR A 320 5.10 -11.96 9.42
CA TYR A 320 4.39 -12.59 8.31
C TYR A 320 3.87 -13.96 8.70
N PHE A 321 2.64 -14.24 8.32
CA PHE A 321 2.09 -15.58 8.47
C PHE A 321 1.17 -15.94 7.30
N GLY A 322 0.88 -17.23 7.18
CA GLY A 322 0.06 -17.79 6.13
C GLY A 322 -0.19 -19.26 6.39
N HIS A 323 -0.98 -19.90 5.55
CA HIS A 323 -1.14 -21.34 5.56
C HIS A 323 -0.65 -21.90 4.22
N ASN A 324 -0.07 -23.08 4.27
CA ASN A 324 0.29 -23.81 3.06
C ASN A 324 -1.01 -24.35 2.42
N GLN A 325 -1.25 -23.97 1.17
CA GLN A 325 -2.34 -24.50 0.34
C GLN A 325 -1.91 -25.76 -0.38
#